data_627ebdecd213a7c8a6f7f1373ef4a8a9
#
_entry.id   627ebdecd213a7c8a6f7f1373ef4a8a9
#
_cell.length_a   1.000
_cell.length_b   1.000
_cell.length_c   1.000
_cell.angle_alpha   90.00
_cell.angle_beta   90.00
_cell.angle_gamma   90.00
#
_symmetry.space_group_name_H-M   'P 1'
#
loop_
_entity.id
_entity.type
_entity.pdbx_description
1 polymer ?
#
loop_
_entity_poly.entity_id
_entity_poly.type
_entity_poly.pdbx_seq_one_letter_code
_entity_poly.pdbx_strand_id
1 'polypeptide(L)'
;AVMVIAIWLIAAVLGWYIGGMNLAISISKTVYHEDIRTVGSGNPGFTNFRRVYGDKYAWFIFIFDLLKGAVVCLLFGLWFRYLGFDFQLGAAYTGLFIMLGHSFPVQFSFKGGKGFLVLLSELFVLDWHAGLIAFIVMTMLLLTTKYMSLSTMCALTVGAVCLFIFRCNIPAAVSYAVCVLFMVVRHKENIKRLVKGTDNEFHLGS
;
A
#
# COMPACT_ATOMS: atom_id res chain seq x y z
N ALA A 1 -7.90 20.72 23.76
CA ALA A 1 -8.50 19.37 23.54
C ALA A 1 -9.23 19.29 22.19
N VAL A 2 -10.24 20.16 21.91
CA VAL A 2 -11.05 20.11 20.68
C VAL A 2 -10.22 20.23 19.40
N MET A 3 -9.28 21.19 19.36
CA MET A 3 -8.40 21.38 18.19
C MET A 3 -7.53 20.16 17.90
N VAL A 4 -7.01 19.47 18.92
CA VAL A 4 -6.23 18.25 18.78
C VAL A 4 -7.08 17.15 18.17
N ILE A 5 -8.28 16.90 18.69
CA ILE A 5 -9.21 15.90 18.14
C ILE A 5 -9.54 16.20 16.67
N ALA A 6 -9.78 17.47 16.32
CA ALA A 6 -10.07 17.86 14.95
C ALA A 6 -8.92 17.52 13.98
N ILE A 7 -7.65 17.74 14.37
CA ILE A 7 -6.47 17.42 13.57
C ILE A 7 -6.42 15.91 13.24
N TRP A 8 -6.60 15.05 14.24
CA TRP A 8 -6.59 13.60 14.06
C TRP A 8 -7.75 13.14 13.17
N LEU A 9 -8.94 13.71 13.34
CA LEU A 9 -10.10 13.41 12.49
C LEU A 9 -9.88 13.83 11.04
N ILE A 10 -9.32 15.03 10.80
CA ILE A 10 -9.01 15.52 9.45
C ILE A 10 -8.00 14.58 8.78
N ALA A 11 -6.93 14.21 9.47
CA ALA A 11 -5.93 13.28 8.95
C ALA A 11 -6.55 11.91 8.61
N ALA A 12 -7.43 11.39 9.47
CA ALA A 12 -8.13 10.13 9.24
C ALA A 12 -9.05 10.19 8.02
N VAL A 13 -9.91 11.21 7.94
CA VAL A 13 -10.90 11.35 6.86
C VAL A 13 -10.23 11.59 5.51
N LEU A 14 -9.26 12.53 5.46
CA LEU A 14 -8.54 12.82 4.22
C LEU A 14 -7.65 11.65 3.79
N GLY A 15 -6.95 11.01 4.74
CA GLY A 15 -6.17 9.82 4.48
C GLY A 15 -7.03 8.71 3.86
N TRP A 16 -8.18 8.43 4.47
CA TRP A 16 -9.10 7.42 3.97
C TRP A 16 -9.70 7.77 2.60
N TYR A 17 -10.13 9.01 2.39
CA TYR A 17 -10.71 9.45 1.13
C TYR A 17 -9.70 9.41 -0.02
N ILE A 18 -8.49 9.96 0.19
CA ILE A 18 -7.41 9.96 -0.81
C ILE A 18 -6.90 8.53 -1.04
N GLY A 19 -6.75 7.75 0.04
CA GLY A 19 -6.40 6.32 -0.06
C GLY A 19 -7.37 5.55 -0.95
N GLY A 20 -8.66 5.90 -0.90
CA GLY A 20 -9.73 5.29 -1.71
C GLY A 20 -9.71 5.62 -3.20
N MET A 21 -8.97 6.63 -3.63
CA MET A 21 -8.76 6.90 -5.06
C MET A 21 -8.02 5.72 -5.70
N ASN A 22 -8.67 5.05 -6.66
CA ASN A 22 -8.11 3.87 -7.30
C ASN A 22 -8.16 4.00 -8.83
N LEU A 23 -6.99 4.30 -9.43
CA LEU A 23 -6.89 4.46 -10.88
C LEU A 23 -7.13 3.16 -11.64
N ALA A 24 -6.82 1.99 -11.06
CA ALA A 24 -7.07 0.72 -11.74
C ALA A 24 -8.57 0.51 -12.00
N ILE A 25 -9.43 0.83 -11.03
CA ILE A 25 -10.87 0.75 -11.20
C ILE A 25 -11.36 1.87 -12.15
N SER A 26 -10.87 3.09 -11.97
CA SER A 26 -11.30 4.23 -12.80
C SER A 26 -10.97 3.99 -14.27
N ILE A 27 -9.71 3.67 -14.58
CA ILE A 27 -9.25 3.48 -15.97
C ILE A 27 -9.92 2.24 -16.59
N SER A 28 -10.05 1.13 -15.87
CA SER A 28 -10.72 -0.05 -16.42
C SER A 28 -12.17 0.24 -16.83
N LYS A 29 -12.91 1.00 -16.01
CA LYS A 29 -14.29 1.37 -16.32
C LYS A 29 -14.43 2.41 -17.44
N THR A 30 -13.54 3.41 -17.46
CA THR A 30 -13.67 4.53 -18.42
C THR A 30 -13.04 4.24 -19.77
N VAL A 31 -11.94 3.50 -19.82
CA VAL A 31 -11.17 3.23 -21.05
C VAL A 31 -11.48 1.85 -21.62
N TYR A 32 -11.61 0.84 -20.77
CA TYR A 32 -11.84 -0.54 -21.22
C TYR A 32 -13.30 -0.99 -21.06
N HIS A 33 -14.17 -0.13 -20.50
CA HIS A 33 -15.60 -0.40 -20.29
C HIS A 33 -15.89 -1.68 -19.49
N GLU A 34 -14.94 -2.06 -18.61
CA GLU A 34 -14.99 -3.28 -17.80
C GLU A 34 -14.49 -2.98 -16.38
N ASP A 35 -14.97 -3.74 -15.39
CA ASP A 35 -14.49 -3.58 -14.01
C ASP A 35 -13.32 -4.55 -13.76
N ILE A 36 -12.12 -4.02 -13.50
CA ILE A 36 -10.92 -4.84 -13.19
C ILE A 36 -11.13 -5.84 -12.06
N ARG A 37 -12.14 -5.62 -11.20
CA ARG A 37 -12.48 -6.51 -10.10
C ARG A 37 -13.21 -7.78 -10.52
N THR A 38 -13.65 -7.87 -11.78
CA THR A 38 -14.33 -9.05 -12.35
C THR A 38 -13.41 -9.90 -13.24
N VAL A 39 -12.19 -9.42 -13.52
CA VAL A 39 -11.26 -10.07 -14.44
C VAL A 39 -9.89 -10.36 -13.82
N GLY A 40 -9.18 -11.32 -14.37
CA GLY A 40 -7.88 -11.77 -13.87
C GLY A 40 -7.95 -12.26 -12.42
N SER A 41 -7.16 -11.68 -11.52
CA SER A 41 -7.21 -12.02 -10.09
C SER A 41 -8.31 -11.29 -9.31
N GLY A 42 -9.03 -10.38 -9.96
CA GLY A 42 -10.04 -9.52 -9.32
C GLY A 42 -9.48 -8.44 -8.41
N ASN A 43 -8.16 -8.33 -8.25
CA ASN A 43 -7.54 -7.30 -7.41
C ASN A 43 -7.36 -6.00 -8.21
N PRO A 44 -7.90 -4.85 -7.76
CA PRO A 44 -7.75 -3.59 -8.47
C PRO A 44 -6.42 -2.89 -8.14
N GLY A 45 -5.33 -3.40 -8.68
CA GLY A 45 -3.98 -2.87 -8.52
C GLY A 45 -3.09 -3.15 -9.71
N PHE A 46 -1.89 -2.58 -9.69
CA PHE A 46 -0.89 -2.63 -10.76
C PHE A 46 -0.74 -4.02 -11.40
N THR A 47 -0.45 -5.06 -10.60
CA THR A 47 -0.12 -6.39 -11.12
C THR A 47 -1.26 -7.04 -11.89
N ASN A 48 -2.50 -6.92 -11.41
CA ASN A 48 -3.67 -7.45 -12.11
C ASN A 48 -3.98 -6.63 -13.35
N PHE A 49 -3.92 -5.30 -13.22
CA PHE A 49 -4.18 -4.41 -14.35
C PHE A 49 -3.21 -4.65 -15.51
N ARG A 50 -1.91 -4.74 -15.20
CA ARG A 50 -0.86 -5.06 -16.18
C ARG A 50 -1.10 -6.40 -16.87
N ARG A 51 -1.48 -7.42 -16.12
CA ARG A 51 -1.77 -8.76 -16.63
C ARG A 51 -2.95 -8.77 -17.61
N VAL A 52 -3.99 -7.99 -17.35
CA VAL A 52 -5.22 -8.00 -18.14
C VAL A 52 -5.14 -7.03 -19.33
N TYR A 53 -4.60 -5.84 -19.12
CA TYR A 53 -4.64 -4.74 -20.09
C TYR A 53 -3.26 -4.29 -20.60
N GLY A 54 -2.17 -4.91 -20.12
CA GLY A 54 -0.81 -4.56 -20.51
C GLY A 54 -0.25 -3.32 -19.82
N ASP A 55 0.88 -2.83 -20.33
CA ASP A 55 1.72 -1.83 -19.68
C ASP A 55 1.22 -0.38 -19.78
N LYS A 56 0.43 -0.06 -20.83
CA LYS A 56 0.09 1.32 -21.20
C LYS A 56 -0.35 2.21 -20.04
N TYR A 57 -1.26 1.73 -19.19
CA TYR A 57 -1.76 2.48 -18.03
C TYR A 57 -1.30 1.89 -16.70
N ALA A 58 -0.72 0.68 -16.71
CA ALA A 58 -0.31 0.01 -15.47
C ALA A 58 0.74 0.84 -14.71
N TRP A 59 1.71 1.44 -15.40
CA TRP A 59 2.73 2.26 -14.76
C TRP A 59 2.19 3.57 -14.17
N PHE A 60 1.13 4.14 -14.74
CA PHE A 60 0.43 5.27 -14.11
C PHE A 60 -0.24 4.86 -12.79
N ILE A 61 -0.85 3.67 -12.76
CA ILE A 61 -1.45 3.12 -11.54
C ILE A 61 -0.36 2.89 -10.48
N PHE A 62 0.78 2.32 -10.88
CA PHE A 62 1.91 2.08 -10.01
C PHE A 62 2.42 3.38 -9.37
N ILE A 63 2.72 4.37 -10.20
CA ILE A 63 3.23 5.68 -9.75
C ILE A 63 2.20 6.39 -8.87
N PHE A 64 0.92 6.38 -9.27
CA PHE A 64 -0.13 7.01 -8.49
C PHE A 64 -0.30 6.39 -7.10
N ASP A 65 -0.31 5.05 -7.00
CA ASP A 65 -0.44 4.35 -5.72
C ASP A 65 0.78 4.61 -4.80
N LEU A 66 1.99 4.71 -5.35
CA LEU A 66 3.17 5.13 -4.59
C LEU A 66 3.06 6.59 -4.13
N LEU A 67 2.75 7.50 -5.05
CA LEU A 67 2.70 8.94 -4.75
C LEU A 67 1.61 9.26 -3.74
N LYS A 68 0.41 8.69 -3.86
CA LYS A 68 -0.65 8.97 -2.90
C LYS A 68 -0.28 8.53 -1.48
N GLY A 69 0.44 7.41 -1.32
CA GLY A 69 0.95 6.97 -0.03
C GLY A 69 2.05 7.89 0.48
N ALA A 70 3.12 8.08 -0.31
CA ALA A 70 4.28 8.89 0.09
C ALA A 70 3.91 10.35 0.39
N VAL A 71 3.22 11.02 -0.54
CA VAL A 71 2.93 12.45 -0.42
C VAL A 71 2.01 12.72 0.77
N VAL A 72 0.96 11.93 0.93
CA VAL A 72 -0.01 12.16 2.02
C VAL A 72 0.62 11.86 3.38
N CYS A 73 1.36 10.74 3.53
CA CYS A 73 2.08 10.44 4.77
C CYS A 73 3.11 11.53 5.10
N LEU A 74 3.88 12.00 4.11
CA LEU A 74 4.87 13.06 4.29
C LEU A 74 4.21 14.38 4.74
N LEU A 75 3.18 14.83 4.03
CA LEU A 75 2.50 16.09 4.34
C LEU A 75 1.87 16.08 5.72
N PHE A 76 1.19 14.99 6.10
CA PHE A 76 0.59 14.90 7.43
C PHE A 76 1.64 14.69 8.52
N GLY A 77 2.71 13.93 8.27
CA GLY A 77 3.84 13.85 9.19
C GLY A 77 4.46 15.23 9.48
N LEU A 78 4.70 16.04 8.44
CA LEU A 78 5.18 17.42 8.57
C LEU A 78 4.17 18.32 9.30
N TRP A 79 2.89 18.18 9.00
CA TRP A 79 1.84 18.95 9.67
C TRP A 79 1.75 18.60 11.16
N PHE A 80 1.80 17.32 11.53
CA PHE A 80 1.85 16.88 12.91
C PHE A 80 3.09 17.42 13.62
N ARG A 81 4.27 17.36 12.99
CA ARG A 81 5.50 17.95 13.53
C ARG A 81 5.38 19.47 13.76
N TYR A 82 4.79 20.19 12.80
CA TYR A 82 4.54 21.64 12.94
C TYR A 82 3.63 21.95 14.15
N LEU A 83 2.70 21.07 14.48
CA LEU A 83 1.79 21.20 15.62
C LEU A 83 2.39 20.67 16.94
N GLY A 84 3.67 20.28 16.97
CA GLY A 84 4.37 19.82 18.17
C GLY A 84 4.22 18.32 18.45
N PHE A 85 3.66 17.53 17.50
CA PHE A 85 3.60 16.08 17.59
C PHE A 85 4.81 15.43 16.91
N ASP A 86 4.99 14.13 17.14
CA ASP A 86 6.02 13.35 16.43
C ASP A 86 5.67 13.18 14.94
N PHE A 87 6.67 13.35 14.06
CA PHE A 87 6.53 13.22 12.60
C PHE A 87 6.10 11.81 12.20
N GLN A 88 6.79 10.79 12.73
CA GLN A 88 6.54 9.39 12.36
C GLN A 88 5.16 8.94 12.83
N LEU A 89 4.73 9.42 14.01
CA LEU A 89 3.39 9.16 14.51
C LEU A 89 2.31 9.75 13.59
N GLY A 90 2.47 11.00 13.15
CA GLY A 90 1.53 11.63 12.21
C GLY A 90 1.49 10.93 10.86
N ALA A 91 2.66 10.57 10.32
CA ALA A 91 2.77 9.85 9.05
C ALA A 91 2.13 8.46 9.13
N ALA A 92 2.44 7.66 10.16
CA ALA A 92 1.90 6.31 10.34
C ALA A 92 0.41 6.29 10.66
N TYR A 93 -0.07 7.25 11.46
CA TYR A 93 -1.50 7.40 11.71
C TYR A 93 -2.27 7.65 10.40
N THR A 94 -1.77 8.59 9.59
CA THR A 94 -2.41 8.89 8.30
C THR A 94 -2.26 7.72 7.33
N GLY A 95 -1.11 7.03 7.32
CA GLY A 95 -0.85 5.83 6.53
C GLY A 95 -1.84 4.70 6.81
N LEU A 96 -2.21 4.48 8.07
CA LEU A 96 -3.26 3.54 8.46
C LEU A 96 -4.58 3.86 7.72
N PHE A 97 -5.00 5.12 7.70
CA PHE A 97 -6.24 5.50 7.03
C PHE A 97 -6.13 5.48 5.50
N ILE A 98 -4.95 5.78 4.93
CA ILE A 98 -4.71 5.59 3.49
C ILE A 98 -4.83 4.10 3.14
N MET A 99 -4.25 3.22 3.94
CA MET A 99 -4.35 1.76 3.75
C MET A 99 -5.79 1.27 3.84
N LEU A 100 -6.55 1.74 4.84
CA LEU A 100 -7.98 1.44 4.98
C LEU A 100 -8.79 1.98 3.79
N GLY A 101 -8.51 3.21 3.34
CA GLY A 101 -9.15 3.79 2.17
C GLY A 101 -8.84 3.02 0.89
N HIS A 102 -7.58 2.63 0.67
CA HIS A 102 -7.19 1.82 -0.48
C HIS A 102 -7.88 0.46 -0.50
N SER A 103 -8.10 -0.14 0.67
CA SER A 103 -8.74 -1.46 0.80
C SER A 103 -10.27 -1.40 0.80
N PHE A 104 -10.84 -0.32 1.34
CA PHE A 104 -12.27 -0.09 1.47
C PHE A 104 -12.69 1.29 0.94
N PRO A 105 -12.48 1.54 -0.36
CA PRO A 105 -12.78 2.84 -0.95
C PRO A 105 -14.28 3.10 -1.01
N VAL A 106 -14.75 4.20 -0.40
CA VAL A 106 -16.15 4.62 -0.46
C VAL A 106 -16.59 4.89 -1.90
N GLN A 107 -15.69 5.41 -2.73
CA GLN A 107 -15.93 5.73 -4.14
C GLN A 107 -16.25 4.48 -4.98
N PHE A 108 -15.90 3.28 -4.49
CA PHE A 108 -16.01 2.01 -5.22
C PHE A 108 -16.70 0.91 -4.40
N SER A 109 -17.70 1.29 -3.60
CA SER A 109 -18.53 0.38 -2.79
C SER A 109 -17.70 -0.48 -1.82
N PHE A 110 -16.67 0.10 -1.22
CA PHE A 110 -15.78 -0.52 -0.23
C PHE A 110 -15.03 -1.78 -0.73
N LYS A 111 -14.86 -1.93 -2.04
CA LYS A 111 -14.15 -3.07 -2.65
C LYS A 111 -12.89 -2.56 -3.37
N GLY A 112 -11.77 -2.51 -2.66
CA GLY A 112 -10.48 -1.99 -3.12
C GLY A 112 -9.38 -3.04 -3.18
N GLY A 113 -8.12 -2.53 -3.25
CA GLY A 113 -6.91 -3.31 -3.41
C GLY A 113 -6.34 -3.89 -2.11
N LYS A 114 -5.07 -4.33 -2.17
CA LYS A 114 -4.35 -4.94 -1.04
C LYS A 114 -3.37 -4.00 -0.34
N GLY A 115 -3.03 -2.86 -0.96
CA GLY A 115 -2.29 -1.77 -0.34
C GLY A 115 -0.76 -1.90 -0.33
N PHE A 116 -0.17 -2.84 -1.09
CA PHE A 116 1.28 -3.03 -1.08
C PHE A 116 2.06 -1.74 -1.41
N LEU A 117 1.74 -1.06 -2.52
CA LEU A 117 2.45 0.15 -2.96
C LEU A 117 2.28 1.31 -1.98
N VAL A 118 1.11 1.43 -1.38
CA VAL A 118 0.83 2.42 -0.34
C VAL A 118 1.70 2.18 0.89
N LEU A 119 1.77 0.93 1.38
CA LEU A 119 2.59 0.59 2.54
C LEU A 119 4.09 0.69 2.24
N LEU A 120 4.54 0.32 1.04
CA LEU A 120 5.94 0.49 0.66
C LEU A 120 6.34 1.96 0.67
N SER A 121 5.51 2.83 0.12
CA SER A 121 5.79 4.27 0.09
C SER A 121 5.71 4.92 1.48
N GLU A 122 4.76 4.51 2.32
CA GLU A 122 4.71 4.89 3.74
C GLU A 122 5.99 4.50 4.48
N LEU A 123 6.50 3.27 4.24
CA LEU A 123 7.73 2.79 4.85
C LEU A 123 8.93 3.68 4.53
N PHE A 124 9.08 4.12 3.28
CA PHE A 124 10.11 5.08 2.89
C PHE A 124 9.98 6.44 3.60
N VAL A 125 8.77 6.87 3.89
CA VAL A 125 8.51 8.12 4.64
C VAL A 125 8.84 7.95 6.12
N LEU A 126 8.54 6.80 6.73
CA LEU A 126 8.83 6.50 8.13
C LEU A 126 10.33 6.33 8.39
N ASP A 127 10.98 5.53 7.55
CA ASP A 127 12.43 5.31 7.57
C ASP A 127 12.90 4.83 6.19
N TRP A 128 13.71 5.64 5.50
CA TRP A 128 14.15 5.32 4.15
C TRP A 128 15.08 4.09 4.07
N HIS A 129 15.84 3.79 5.15
CA HIS A 129 16.70 2.60 5.19
C HIS A 129 15.82 1.34 5.26
N ALA A 130 14.77 1.35 6.10
CA ALA A 130 13.80 0.26 6.16
C ALA A 130 13.09 0.08 4.80
N GLY A 131 12.71 1.19 4.15
CA GLY A 131 12.13 1.18 2.81
C GLY A 131 13.07 0.58 1.77
N LEU A 132 14.34 0.95 1.78
CA LEU A 132 15.35 0.43 0.86
C LEU A 132 15.60 -1.07 1.08
N ILE A 133 15.73 -1.52 2.33
CA ILE A 133 15.88 -2.94 2.66
C ILE A 133 14.66 -3.74 2.16
N ALA A 134 13.45 -3.26 2.43
CA ALA A 134 12.24 -3.90 1.95
C ALA A 134 12.19 -3.98 0.41
N PHE A 135 12.57 -2.91 -0.28
CA PHE A 135 12.64 -2.89 -1.73
C PHE A 135 13.67 -3.89 -2.30
N ILE A 136 14.84 -3.99 -1.68
CA ILE A 136 15.87 -4.98 -2.05
C ILE A 136 15.34 -6.40 -1.84
N VAL A 137 14.75 -6.70 -0.68
CA VAL A 137 14.16 -8.02 -0.39
C VAL A 137 13.07 -8.35 -1.39
N MET A 138 12.18 -7.40 -1.70
CA MET A 138 11.14 -7.58 -2.71
C MET A 138 11.75 -7.95 -4.07
N THR A 139 12.74 -7.18 -4.52
CA THR A 139 13.38 -7.38 -5.83
C THR A 139 14.07 -8.72 -5.91
N MET A 140 14.86 -9.09 -4.89
CA MET A 140 15.54 -10.39 -4.84
C MET A 140 14.54 -11.56 -4.88
N LEU A 141 13.50 -11.52 -4.06
CA LEU A 141 12.47 -12.57 -4.04
C LEU A 141 11.68 -12.62 -5.35
N LEU A 142 11.37 -11.47 -5.95
CA LEU A 142 10.64 -11.43 -7.20
C LEU A 142 11.45 -12.02 -8.36
N LEU A 143 12.74 -11.71 -8.45
CA LEU A 143 13.63 -12.23 -9.49
C LEU A 143 13.88 -13.74 -9.35
N THR A 144 13.91 -14.26 -8.12
CA THR A 144 14.18 -15.68 -7.87
C THR A 144 12.92 -16.55 -7.93
N THR A 145 11.80 -16.06 -7.34
CA THR A 145 10.57 -16.86 -7.20
C THR A 145 9.50 -16.56 -8.25
N LYS A 146 9.58 -15.38 -8.87
CA LYS A 146 8.56 -14.82 -9.79
C LYS A 146 7.18 -14.60 -9.15
N TYR A 147 7.00 -14.81 -7.85
CA TYR A 147 5.73 -14.61 -7.16
C TYR A 147 5.67 -13.22 -6.50
N MET A 148 4.96 -12.28 -7.14
CA MET A 148 4.76 -10.93 -6.62
C MET A 148 4.13 -10.93 -5.23
N SER A 149 3.17 -11.81 -4.97
CA SER A 149 2.48 -11.89 -3.68
C SER A 149 3.42 -12.29 -2.53
N LEU A 150 4.28 -13.30 -2.74
CA LEU A 150 5.28 -13.72 -1.77
C LEU A 150 6.28 -12.59 -1.51
N SER A 151 6.84 -12.03 -2.58
CA SER A 151 7.86 -10.98 -2.52
C SER A 151 7.38 -9.76 -1.74
N THR A 152 6.14 -9.32 -1.99
CA THR A 152 5.56 -8.13 -1.33
C THR A 152 5.25 -8.38 0.14
N MET A 153 4.71 -9.55 0.50
CA MET A 153 4.45 -9.91 1.90
C MET A 153 5.75 -10.00 2.71
N CYS A 154 6.75 -10.70 2.21
CA CYS A 154 8.05 -10.82 2.89
C CYS A 154 8.74 -9.47 3.03
N ALA A 155 8.78 -8.67 1.96
CA ALA A 155 9.42 -7.37 1.96
C ALA A 155 8.86 -6.42 3.03
N LEU A 156 7.52 -6.26 3.09
CA LEU A 156 6.91 -5.37 4.07
C LEU A 156 7.01 -5.92 5.50
N THR A 157 7.02 -7.24 5.68
CA THR A 157 7.27 -7.84 6.99
C THR A 157 8.69 -7.53 7.47
N VAL A 158 9.70 -7.68 6.61
CA VAL A 158 11.09 -7.29 6.92
C VAL A 158 11.17 -5.79 7.20
N GLY A 159 10.52 -4.95 6.39
CA GLY A 159 10.46 -3.50 6.61
C GLY A 159 9.87 -3.13 7.97
N ALA A 160 8.78 -3.79 8.37
CA ALA A 160 8.18 -3.57 9.68
C ALA A 160 9.15 -3.94 10.84
N VAL A 161 9.89 -5.04 10.72
CA VAL A 161 10.92 -5.41 11.69
C VAL A 161 12.04 -4.36 11.73
N CYS A 162 12.48 -3.86 10.56
CA CYS A 162 13.49 -2.81 10.47
C CYS A 162 13.09 -1.52 11.21
N LEU A 163 11.80 -1.13 11.20
CA LEU A 163 11.35 0.05 11.95
C LEU A 163 11.63 -0.07 13.46
N PHE A 164 11.47 -1.26 14.04
CA PHE A 164 11.83 -1.49 15.45
C PHE A 164 13.34 -1.49 15.68
N ILE A 165 14.12 -2.09 14.76
CA ILE A 165 15.59 -2.13 14.83
C ILE A 165 16.17 -0.71 14.72
N PHE A 166 15.66 0.12 13.83
CA PHE A 166 16.12 1.50 13.60
C PHE A 166 15.49 2.51 14.57
N ARG A 167 14.79 2.02 15.59
CA ARG A 167 14.20 2.82 16.68
C ARG A 167 13.22 3.90 16.18
N CYS A 168 12.44 3.57 15.16
CA CYS A 168 11.28 4.38 14.81
C CYS A 168 10.37 4.57 16.03
N ASN A 169 9.62 5.65 16.06
CA ASN A 169 8.61 5.89 17.09
C ASN A 169 7.74 4.64 17.29
N ILE A 170 7.71 4.08 18.51
CA ILE A 170 7.06 2.79 18.78
C ILE A 170 5.59 2.74 18.36
N PRO A 171 4.72 3.70 18.74
CA PRO A 171 3.35 3.78 18.21
C PRO A 171 3.27 3.77 16.69
N ALA A 172 4.18 4.47 15.98
CA ALA A 172 4.23 4.48 14.52
C ALA A 172 4.63 3.11 13.95
N ALA A 173 5.68 2.48 14.51
CA ALA A 173 6.12 1.15 14.09
C ALA A 173 5.02 0.09 14.34
N VAL A 174 4.31 0.17 15.45
CA VAL A 174 3.17 -0.73 15.77
C VAL A 174 2.03 -0.49 14.77
N SER A 175 1.66 0.76 14.48
CA SER A 175 0.62 1.10 13.49
C SER A 175 0.96 0.51 12.11
N TYR A 176 2.21 0.69 11.66
CA TYR A 176 2.68 0.12 10.41
C TYR A 176 2.64 -1.41 10.41
N ALA A 177 3.10 -2.07 11.48
CA ALA A 177 3.05 -3.53 11.60
C ALA A 177 1.61 -4.08 11.55
N VAL A 178 0.64 -3.38 12.15
CA VAL A 178 -0.79 -3.72 12.06
C VAL A 178 -1.26 -3.60 10.60
N CYS A 179 -0.85 -2.57 9.87
CA CYS A 179 -1.18 -2.42 8.45
C CYS A 179 -0.58 -3.55 7.60
N VAL A 180 0.67 -3.95 7.87
CA VAL A 180 1.31 -5.10 7.21
C VAL A 180 0.56 -6.39 7.49
N LEU A 181 0.20 -6.66 8.74
CA LEU A 181 -0.61 -7.84 9.10
C LEU A 181 -1.95 -7.84 8.36
N PHE A 182 -2.63 -6.70 8.33
CA PHE A 182 -3.87 -6.54 7.56
C PHE A 182 -3.65 -6.82 6.06
N MET A 183 -2.58 -6.32 5.46
CA MET A 183 -2.21 -6.59 4.08
C MET A 183 -1.98 -8.09 3.84
N VAL A 184 -1.29 -8.79 4.75
CA VAL A 184 -1.08 -10.26 4.67
C VAL A 184 -2.43 -10.99 4.70
N VAL A 185 -3.34 -10.61 5.58
CA VAL A 185 -4.72 -11.16 5.61
C VAL A 185 -5.45 -10.94 4.28
N ARG A 186 -5.26 -9.76 3.66
CA ARG A 186 -5.81 -9.48 2.31
C ARG A 186 -5.20 -10.35 1.20
N HIS A 187 -4.06 -11.00 1.44
CA HIS A 187 -3.42 -11.95 0.52
C HIS A 187 -3.84 -13.41 0.74
N LYS A 188 -4.86 -13.70 1.55
CA LYS A 188 -5.31 -15.07 1.89
C LYS A 188 -5.47 -15.99 0.68
N GLU A 189 -6.04 -15.51 -0.42
CA GLU A 189 -6.23 -16.32 -1.63
C GLU A 189 -4.91 -16.54 -2.39
N ASN A 190 -3.97 -15.57 -2.34
CA ASN A 190 -2.62 -15.77 -2.86
C ASN A 190 -1.86 -16.80 -2.01
N ILE A 191 -1.95 -16.73 -0.70
CA ILE A 191 -1.31 -17.70 0.21
C ILE A 191 -1.79 -19.10 -0.10
N LYS A 192 -3.10 -19.31 -0.28
CA LYS A 192 -3.66 -20.60 -0.69
C LYS A 192 -3.08 -21.11 -2.02
N ARG A 193 -2.93 -20.19 -3.01
CA ARG A 193 -2.34 -20.55 -4.31
C ARG A 193 -0.84 -20.81 -4.22
N LEU A 194 -0.10 -20.04 -3.41
CA LEU A 194 1.32 -20.27 -3.16
C LEU A 194 1.59 -21.65 -2.56
N VAL A 195 0.80 -22.04 -1.54
CA VAL A 195 0.92 -23.38 -0.91
C VAL A 195 0.64 -24.50 -1.91
N LYS A 196 -0.25 -24.27 -2.90
CA LYS A 196 -0.58 -25.24 -3.96
C LYS A 196 0.38 -25.15 -5.17
N GLY A 197 1.34 -24.22 -5.20
CA GLY A 197 2.20 -23.99 -6.37
C GLY A 197 1.46 -23.42 -7.58
N THR A 198 0.32 -22.77 -7.39
CA THR A 198 -0.56 -22.27 -8.47
C THR A 198 -0.76 -20.76 -8.45
N ASP A 199 0.05 -20.00 -7.69
CA ASP A 199 -0.07 -18.54 -7.72
C ASP A 199 0.46 -17.99 -9.06
N ASN A 200 -0.06 -16.83 -9.45
CA ASN A 200 0.29 -16.23 -10.73
C ASN A 200 1.72 -15.71 -10.72
N GLU A 201 2.51 -16.15 -11.67
CA GLU A 201 3.85 -15.61 -11.90
C GLU A 201 3.80 -14.18 -12.46
N PHE A 202 4.84 -13.43 -12.17
CA PHE A 202 5.06 -12.08 -12.67
C PHE A 202 6.29 -12.07 -13.58
N HIS A 203 6.10 -11.66 -14.85
CA HIS A 203 7.18 -11.54 -15.83
C HIS A 203 7.39 -10.07 -16.20
N LEU A 204 8.66 -9.62 -16.22
CA LEU A 204 9.02 -8.22 -16.51
C LEU A 204 8.96 -7.88 -18.00
N GLY A 205 8.85 -8.85 -18.89
CA GLY A 205 8.96 -8.66 -20.36
C GLY A 205 7.80 -9.22 -21.19
N SER A 206 6.62 -9.38 -20.61
CA SER A 206 5.44 -9.87 -21.35
C SER A 206 4.46 -8.76 -21.64
#